data_b9d1bf0badd8d5ca86be1122a9f37dfd
#
_entry.id   b9d1bf0badd8d5ca86be1122a9f37dfd
#
_cell.length_a   1.000
_cell.length_b   1.000
_cell.length_c   1.000
_cell.angle_alpha   90.00
_cell.angle_beta   90.00
_cell.angle_gamma   90.00
#
_symmetry.space_group_name_H-M   'P 1'
#
loop_
_entity.id
_entity.type
_entity.pdbx_description
1 polymer ?
#
loop_
_entity_poly.entity_id
_entity_poly.type
_entity_poly.pdbx_seq_one_letter_code
_entity_poly.pdbx_strand_id
1 'polypeptide(L)'
;YVLDLMTWRDLDFHLVHAQLDTGAFFRLGGEVAALLKPHRMHFRDESVVGTPGLPRGLYWGVYLGDERAGAWKIDVWLTDQEGFDRVSRFGNSIASRLTEETRAAILAIKAACWQHPQYRRGFTSGDIYAAVLDRGIRDLDSFWLDLRQTKGIAR
;
A
#
# COMPACT_ATOMS: atom_id res chain seq x y z
N TYR A 1 -8.15 -4.19 -8.33
CA TYR A 1 -7.07 -4.94 -9.02
C TYR A 1 -6.47 -4.19 -10.21
N VAL A 2 -6.25 -2.87 -10.09
CA VAL A 2 -5.75 -2.09 -11.23
C VAL A 2 -4.37 -2.56 -11.70
N LEU A 3 -3.48 -2.98 -10.79
CA LEU A 3 -2.11 -3.38 -11.12
C LEU A 3 -1.88 -4.89 -11.21
N ASP A 4 -2.73 -5.69 -10.59
CA ASP A 4 -2.54 -7.14 -10.44
C ASP A 4 -1.14 -7.51 -9.88
N LEU A 5 -0.76 -6.82 -8.79
CA LEU A 5 0.53 -6.96 -8.10
C LEU A 5 0.36 -7.36 -6.62
N MET A 6 -0.77 -7.98 -6.28
CA MET A 6 -1.07 -8.41 -4.92
C MET A 6 -0.35 -9.74 -4.61
N THR A 7 0.43 -9.76 -3.51
CA THR A 7 1.13 -10.97 -3.03
C THR A 7 0.62 -11.44 -1.66
N TRP A 8 -0.22 -10.67 -1.02
CA TRP A 8 -0.86 -10.96 0.26
C TRP A 8 -2.24 -10.28 0.28
N ARG A 9 -3.12 -10.69 1.18
CA ARG A 9 -4.52 -10.25 1.22
C ARG A 9 -4.64 -8.82 1.72
N ASP A 10 -4.48 -7.85 0.84
CA ASP A 10 -4.51 -6.41 1.09
C ASP A 10 -5.39 -5.72 0.04
N LEU A 11 -6.41 -5.00 0.50
CA LEU A 11 -7.33 -4.27 -0.36
C LEU A 11 -7.30 -2.79 0.00
N ASP A 12 -7.13 -1.94 -1.00
CA ASP A 12 -7.22 -0.49 -0.85
C ASP A 12 -8.51 0.03 -1.47
N PHE A 13 -9.31 0.74 -0.68
CA PHE A 13 -10.49 1.47 -1.12
C PHE A 13 -10.27 2.96 -0.98
N HIS A 14 -10.55 3.70 -2.03
CA HIS A 14 -10.52 5.16 -2.02
C HIS A 14 -11.93 5.73 -2.22
N LEU A 15 -12.41 6.40 -1.20
CA LEU A 15 -13.62 7.22 -1.22
C LEU A 15 -13.22 8.65 -1.52
N VAL A 16 -14.01 9.32 -2.37
CA VAL A 16 -13.74 10.71 -2.75
C VAL A 16 -14.88 11.60 -2.27
N HIS A 17 -14.55 12.62 -1.51
CA HIS A 17 -15.51 13.64 -1.09
C HIS A 17 -14.82 15.00 -0.93
N ALA A 18 -15.52 16.06 -1.34
CA ALA A 18 -14.97 17.43 -1.29
C ALA A 18 -14.66 17.91 0.14
N GLN A 19 -15.33 17.34 1.14
CA GLN A 19 -15.11 17.64 2.56
C GLN A 19 -14.70 16.38 3.30
N LEU A 20 -13.64 16.48 4.10
CA LEU A 20 -13.19 15.39 4.97
C LEU A 20 -13.99 15.42 6.29
N ASP A 21 -15.25 14.93 6.26
CA ASP A 21 -16.10 14.81 7.45
C ASP A 21 -15.66 13.64 8.32
N THR A 22 -14.89 13.93 9.34
CA THR A 22 -14.40 12.94 10.32
C THR A 22 -15.55 12.22 11.01
N GLY A 23 -16.65 12.91 11.35
CA GLY A 23 -17.82 12.30 12.00
C GLY A 23 -18.51 11.27 11.09
N ALA A 24 -18.72 11.62 9.82
CA ALA A 24 -19.26 10.68 8.83
C ALA A 24 -18.33 9.47 8.61
N PHE A 25 -17.01 9.71 8.59
CA PHE A 25 -16.03 8.66 8.40
C PHE A 25 -15.94 7.71 9.61
N PHE A 26 -16.16 8.20 10.83
CA PHE A 26 -16.30 7.35 12.02
C PHE A 26 -17.61 6.53 12.01
N ARG A 27 -18.72 7.08 11.53
CA ARG A 27 -19.97 6.31 11.35
C ARG A 27 -19.75 5.15 10.36
N LEU A 28 -19.12 5.42 9.22
CA LEU A 28 -18.73 4.39 8.26
C LEU A 28 -17.83 3.33 8.92
N GLY A 29 -16.83 3.75 9.71
CA GLY A 29 -15.97 2.84 10.46
C GLY A 29 -16.76 1.92 11.41
N GLY A 30 -17.78 2.47 12.08
CA GLY A 30 -18.70 1.69 12.92
C GLY A 30 -19.50 0.65 12.14
N GLU A 31 -20.04 1.00 10.97
CA GLU A 31 -20.74 0.08 10.07
C GLU A 31 -19.82 -1.04 9.56
N VAL A 32 -18.60 -0.68 9.15
CA VAL A 32 -17.56 -1.65 8.74
C VAL A 32 -17.23 -2.60 9.89
N ALA A 33 -17.09 -2.08 11.12
CA ALA A 33 -16.81 -2.89 12.30
C ALA A 33 -17.95 -3.86 12.61
N ALA A 34 -19.20 -3.40 12.51
CA ALA A 34 -20.38 -4.23 12.75
C ALA A 34 -20.52 -5.37 11.72
N LEU A 35 -20.23 -5.05 10.44
CA LEU A 35 -20.35 -5.99 9.34
C LEU A 35 -19.22 -7.02 9.30
N LEU A 36 -17.98 -6.57 9.37
CA LEU A 36 -16.80 -7.40 9.16
C LEU A 36 -16.22 -8.00 10.44
N LYS A 37 -16.62 -7.48 11.61
CA LYS A 37 -16.15 -7.92 12.94
C LYS A 37 -14.62 -8.07 13.00
N PRO A 38 -13.86 -7.02 12.61
CA PRO A 38 -12.41 -7.09 12.56
C PRO A 38 -11.84 -7.30 13.97
N HIS A 39 -10.70 -7.98 14.05
CA HIS A 39 -10.01 -8.14 15.32
C HIS A 39 -9.32 -6.84 15.75
N ARG A 40 -9.06 -5.93 14.81
CA ARG A 40 -8.47 -4.61 15.05
C ARG A 40 -8.86 -3.64 13.96
N MET A 41 -9.18 -2.41 14.36
CA MET A 41 -9.23 -1.25 13.48
C MET A 41 -8.36 -0.14 14.03
N HIS A 42 -7.75 0.66 13.16
CA HIS A 42 -7.09 1.88 13.62
C HIS A 42 -7.35 3.04 12.66
N PHE A 43 -7.62 4.19 13.23
CA PHE A 43 -7.87 5.44 12.53
C PHE A 43 -6.58 6.27 12.47
N ARG A 44 -6.39 6.97 11.34
CA ARG A 44 -5.42 8.06 11.24
C ARG A 44 -6.00 9.21 10.44
N ASP A 45 -5.71 10.43 10.89
CA ASP A 45 -5.97 11.64 10.13
C ASP A 45 -4.68 12.09 9.44
N GLU A 46 -4.48 11.63 8.21
CA GLU A 46 -3.32 11.97 7.39
C GLU A 46 -3.39 13.39 6.81
N SER A 47 -4.52 14.10 6.95
CA SER A 47 -4.59 15.51 6.64
C SER A 47 -3.81 16.36 7.65
N VAL A 48 -3.71 15.87 8.90
CA VAL A 48 -2.97 16.47 10.01
C VAL A 48 -1.57 15.89 10.14
N VAL A 49 -1.43 14.55 10.17
CA VAL A 49 -0.15 13.85 10.37
C VAL A 49 0.78 14.08 9.18
N GLY A 50 0.27 13.94 7.95
CA GLY A 50 1.02 14.21 6.73
C GLY A 50 2.21 13.26 6.53
N THR A 51 2.02 11.96 6.72
CA THR A 51 3.07 10.95 6.53
C THR A 51 3.61 10.99 5.09
N PRO A 52 4.92 11.16 4.88
CA PRO A 52 5.50 11.17 3.54
C PRO A 52 5.14 9.93 2.72
N GLY A 53 4.70 10.14 1.48
CA GLY A 53 4.33 9.05 0.56
C GLY A 53 2.92 8.51 0.73
N LEU A 54 2.15 8.94 1.73
CA LEU A 54 0.74 8.59 1.88
C LEU A 54 -0.18 9.70 1.34
N PRO A 55 -1.42 9.35 0.92
CA PRO A 55 -2.44 10.33 0.57
C PRO A 55 -2.77 11.23 1.77
N ARG A 56 -3.10 12.49 1.53
CA ARG A 56 -3.73 13.33 2.55
C ARG A 56 -5.21 12.98 2.64
N GLY A 57 -5.70 12.74 3.85
CA GLY A 57 -7.09 12.36 4.06
C GLY A 57 -7.30 11.60 5.35
N LEU A 58 -8.46 10.98 5.48
CA LEU A 58 -8.81 10.12 6.62
C LEU A 58 -8.59 8.66 6.24
N TYR A 59 -8.12 7.88 7.16
CA TYR A 59 -7.74 6.48 6.94
C TYR A 59 -8.27 5.55 8.03
N TRP A 60 -8.86 4.43 7.61
CA TRP A 60 -9.09 3.26 8.43
C TRP A 60 -8.25 2.09 7.95
N GLY A 61 -7.41 1.52 8.83
CA GLY A 61 -6.82 0.20 8.65
C GLY A 61 -7.68 -0.85 9.35
N VAL A 62 -8.26 -1.78 8.60
CA VAL A 62 -9.17 -2.82 9.08
C VAL A 62 -8.51 -4.18 8.96
N TYR A 63 -8.34 -4.89 10.08
CA TYR A 63 -7.61 -6.16 10.14
C TYR A 63 -8.55 -7.28 10.56
N LEU A 64 -8.78 -8.25 9.67
CA LEU A 64 -9.69 -9.38 9.93
C LEU A 64 -9.00 -10.54 10.67
N GLY A 65 -7.73 -10.38 11.03
CA GLY A 65 -6.90 -11.34 11.76
C GLY A 65 -5.43 -10.99 11.61
N ASP A 66 -4.56 -11.99 11.79
CA ASP A 66 -3.13 -11.83 11.51
C ASP A 66 -2.87 -11.88 10.00
N GLU A 67 -2.49 -10.75 9.44
CA GLU A 67 -2.18 -10.61 8.01
C GLU A 67 -1.01 -11.51 7.58
N ARG A 68 -0.03 -11.76 8.46
CA ARG A 68 1.10 -12.67 8.17
C ARG A 68 0.69 -14.13 8.15
N ALA A 69 -0.39 -14.47 8.86
CA ALA A 69 -1.04 -15.78 8.78
C ALA A 69 -2.07 -15.88 7.64
N GLY A 70 -2.17 -14.85 6.79
CA GLY A 70 -3.01 -14.83 5.58
C GLY A 70 -4.41 -14.27 5.79
N ALA A 71 -4.69 -13.56 6.88
CA ALA A 71 -5.95 -12.83 7.03
C ALA A 71 -5.97 -11.57 6.15
N TRP A 72 -7.18 -11.10 5.81
CA TRP A 72 -7.35 -9.87 5.05
C TRP A 72 -7.03 -8.63 5.89
N LYS A 73 -6.31 -7.70 5.27
CA LYS A 73 -6.23 -6.30 5.65
C LYS A 73 -6.96 -5.47 4.61
N ILE A 74 -7.71 -4.47 5.07
CA ILE A 74 -8.45 -3.56 4.20
C ILE A 74 -8.07 -2.14 4.60
N ASP A 75 -7.61 -1.37 3.64
CA ASP A 75 -7.29 0.05 3.79
C ASP A 75 -8.40 0.88 3.17
N VAL A 76 -9.08 1.68 3.99
CA VAL A 76 -10.15 2.57 3.54
C VAL A 76 -9.67 4.01 3.70
N TRP A 77 -9.57 4.70 2.58
CA TRP A 77 -9.18 6.10 2.51
C TRP A 77 -10.37 6.98 2.16
N LEU A 78 -10.50 8.12 2.81
CA LEU A 78 -11.34 9.22 2.37
C LEU A 78 -10.43 10.38 2.02
N THR A 79 -10.42 10.77 0.74
CA THR A 79 -9.58 11.84 0.20
C THR A 79 -10.44 12.84 -0.57
N ASP A 80 -9.90 14.02 -0.81
CA ASP A 80 -10.45 14.92 -1.82
C ASP A 80 -10.09 14.45 -3.25
N GLN A 81 -10.61 15.13 -4.25
CA GLN A 81 -10.37 14.80 -5.66
C GLN A 81 -8.88 14.88 -6.02
N GLU A 82 -8.15 15.88 -5.51
CA GLU A 82 -6.72 16.03 -5.77
C GLU A 82 -5.91 14.85 -5.20
N GLY A 83 -6.22 14.42 -3.98
CA GLY A 83 -5.60 13.25 -3.35
C GLY A 83 -5.85 11.97 -4.15
N PHE A 84 -7.09 11.75 -4.59
CA PHE A 84 -7.45 10.61 -5.45
C PHE A 84 -6.73 10.65 -6.80
N ASP A 85 -6.69 11.80 -7.45
CA ASP A 85 -6.01 11.97 -8.74
C ASP A 85 -4.51 11.68 -8.63
N ARG A 86 -3.89 12.04 -7.50
CA ARG A 86 -2.48 11.75 -7.23
C ARG A 86 -2.22 10.25 -7.13
N VAL A 87 -3.05 9.54 -6.37
CA VAL A 87 -2.97 8.07 -6.23
C VAL A 87 -3.22 7.39 -7.58
N SER A 88 -4.23 7.85 -8.31
CA SER A 88 -4.58 7.32 -9.64
C SER A 88 -3.45 7.53 -10.64
N ARG A 89 -2.84 8.73 -10.68
CA ARG A 89 -1.67 9.00 -11.55
C ARG A 89 -0.49 8.09 -11.21
N PHE A 90 -0.21 7.87 -9.93
CA PHE A 90 0.84 6.93 -9.52
C PHE A 90 0.53 5.52 -9.99
N GLY A 91 -0.68 5.00 -9.75
CA GLY A 91 -1.10 3.68 -10.21
C GLY A 91 -1.01 3.54 -11.73
N ASN A 92 -1.50 4.54 -12.48
CA ASN A 92 -1.45 4.55 -13.94
C ASN A 92 0.00 4.60 -14.47
N SER A 93 0.89 5.34 -13.81
CA SER A 93 2.31 5.41 -14.18
C SER A 93 3.02 4.06 -14.01
N ILE A 94 2.63 3.26 -13.02
CA ILE A 94 3.10 1.88 -12.87
C ILE A 94 2.48 1.00 -13.96
N ALA A 95 1.15 1.04 -14.11
CA ALA A 95 0.41 0.19 -15.05
C ALA A 95 0.91 0.31 -16.49
N SER A 96 1.19 1.53 -16.95
CA SER A 96 1.67 1.80 -18.31
C SER A 96 3.07 1.26 -18.62
N ARG A 97 3.83 0.88 -17.59
CA ARG A 97 5.22 0.38 -17.69
C ARG A 97 5.33 -1.12 -17.40
N LEU A 98 4.21 -1.75 -17.00
CA LEU A 98 4.20 -3.18 -16.72
C LEU A 98 4.23 -3.99 -18.03
N THR A 99 5.20 -4.87 -18.10
CA THR A 99 5.25 -5.99 -19.04
C THR A 99 5.05 -7.29 -18.26
N GLU A 100 4.89 -8.41 -18.94
CA GLU A 100 4.83 -9.72 -18.28
C GLU A 100 6.09 -10.00 -17.47
N GLU A 101 7.28 -9.68 -18.01
CA GLU A 101 8.56 -9.84 -17.34
C GLU A 101 8.68 -8.98 -16.07
N THR A 102 8.38 -7.67 -16.17
CA THR A 102 8.48 -6.76 -15.01
C THR A 102 7.45 -7.08 -13.95
N ARG A 103 6.25 -7.51 -14.34
CA ARG A 103 5.22 -8.00 -13.42
C ARG A 103 5.70 -9.22 -12.66
N ALA A 104 6.25 -10.23 -13.35
CA ALA A 104 6.80 -11.45 -12.74
C ALA A 104 7.91 -11.11 -11.74
N ALA A 105 8.85 -10.24 -12.11
CA ALA A 105 9.93 -9.80 -11.22
C ALA A 105 9.39 -9.08 -9.97
N ILE A 106 8.45 -8.15 -10.12
CA ILE A 106 7.82 -7.44 -8.99
C ILE A 106 7.14 -8.44 -8.05
N LEU A 107 6.33 -9.37 -8.58
CA LEU A 107 5.62 -10.36 -7.78
C LEU A 107 6.58 -11.28 -7.03
N ALA A 108 7.64 -11.76 -7.69
CA ALA A 108 8.65 -12.62 -7.07
C ALA A 108 9.38 -11.92 -5.91
N ILE A 109 9.84 -10.68 -6.13
CA ILE A 109 10.52 -9.88 -5.10
C ILE A 109 9.55 -9.55 -3.94
N LYS A 110 8.31 -9.11 -4.23
CA LYS A 110 7.30 -8.85 -3.21
C LYS A 110 6.98 -10.08 -2.38
N ALA A 111 6.77 -11.24 -3.03
CA ALA A 111 6.49 -12.50 -2.33
C ALA A 111 7.60 -12.92 -1.38
N ALA A 112 8.86 -12.64 -1.72
CA ALA A 112 10.00 -12.93 -0.85
C ALA A 112 10.19 -11.90 0.28
N CYS A 113 9.71 -10.65 0.09
CA CYS A 113 10.03 -9.53 1.00
C CYS A 113 8.89 -9.11 1.91
N TRP A 114 7.62 -9.42 1.61
CA TRP A 114 6.49 -8.82 2.32
C TRP A 114 6.42 -9.16 3.82
N GLN A 115 7.00 -10.30 4.24
CA GLN A 115 7.11 -10.69 5.65
C GLN A 115 8.37 -10.16 6.34
N HIS A 116 9.29 -9.53 5.61
CA HIS A 116 10.53 -9.02 6.18
C HIS A 116 10.24 -7.93 7.22
N PRO A 117 10.97 -7.90 8.39
CA PRO A 117 10.70 -6.92 9.47
C PRO A 117 10.78 -5.45 9.03
N GLN A 118 11.60 -5.14 8.03
CA GLN A 118 11.77 -3.79 7.49
C GLN A 118 10.73 -3.43 6.42
N TYR A 119 9.95 -4.39 5.92
CA TYR A 119 8.89 -4.10 4.95
C TYR A 119 7.81 -3.20 5.59
N ARG A 120 7.43 -2.14 4.91
CA ARG A 120 6.55 -1.05 5.38
C ARG A 120 7.15 -0.17 6.53
N ARG A 121 8.42 -0.36 6.88
CA ARG A 121 9.15 0.47 7.83
C ARG A 121 10.35 1.16 7.17
N GLY A 122 11.29 0.39 6.66
CA GLY A 122 12.48 0.87 5.97
C GLY A 122 12.31 0.91 4.44
N PHE A 123 11.54 -0.02 3.88
CA PHE A 123 11.22 -0.06 2.45
C PHE A 123 9.77 -0.51 2.21
N THR A 124 9.25 -0.25 1.01
CA THR A 124 7.85 -0.46 0.63
C THR A 124 7.73 -1.11 -0.75
N SER A 125 6.51 -1.39 -1.20
CA SER A 125 6.24 -1.78 -2.60
C SER A 125 6.74 -0.74 -3.60
N GLY A 126 6.71 0.56 -3.25
CA GLY A 126 7.23 1.63 -4.10
C GLY A 126 8.72 1.47 -4.42
N ASP A 127 9.51 1.01 -3.43
CA ASP A 127 10.94 0.73 -3.63
C ASP A 127 11.16 -0.44 -4.59
N ILE A 128 10.29 -1.47 -4.50
CA ILE A 128 10.34 -2.62 -5.43
C ILE A 128 9.96 -2.17 -6.84
N TYR A 129 8.91 -1.33 -6.98
CA TYR A 129 8.53 -0.81 -8.29
C TYR A 129 9.64 0.02 -8.92
N ALA A 130 10.26 0.93 -8.15
CA ALA A 130 11.40 1.72 -8.61
C ALA A 130 12.61 0.85 -8.98
N ALA A 131 12.92 -0.17 -8.18
CA ALA A 131 14.00 -1.11 -8.48
C ALA A 131 13.78 -1.82 -9.83
N VAL A 132 12.59 -2.34 -10.05
CA VAL A 132 12.28 -3.12 -11.27
C VAL A 132 12.07 -2.21 -12.48
N LEU A 133 11.26 -1.14 -12.33
CA LEU A 133 10.83 -0.32 -13.45
C LEU A 133 11.83 0.78 -13.83
N ASP A 134 12.55 1.36 -12.85
CA ASP A 134 13.50 2.45 -13.12
C ASP A 134 14.93 1.96 -13.25
N ARG A 135 15.34 0.93 -12.48
CA ARG A 135 16.71 0.44 -12.41
C ARG A 135 16.93 -0.93 -13.08
N GLY A 136 15.87 -1.52 -13.63
CA GLY A 136 15.96 -2.77 -14.41
C GLY A 136 16.26 -4.03 -13.59
N ILE A 137 16.06 -4.01 -12.28
CA ILE A 137 16.31 -5.15 -11.40
C ILE A 137 15.27 -6.23 -11.65
N ARG A 138 15.70 -7.51 -11.69
CA ARG A 138 14.84 -8.65 -12.03
C ARG A 138 14.84 -9.76 -11.00
N ASP A 139 15.76 -9.75 -10.05
CA ASP A 139 15.94 -10.82 -9.07
C ASP A 139 16.10 -10.28 -7.64
N LEU A 140 15.93 -11.16 -6.67
CA LEU A 140 15.93 -10.82 -5.26
C LEU A 140 17.30 -10.38 -4.73
N ASP A 141 18.38 -11.00 -5.20
CA ASP A 141 19.72 -10.70 -4.70
C ASP A 141 20.18 -9.30 -5.18
N SER A 142 19.92 -8.97 -6.44
CA SER A 142 20.12 -7.64 -6.99
C SER A 142 19.26 -6.59 -6.27
N PHE A 143 18.02 -6.93 -5.87
CA PHE A 143 17.16 -6.04 -5.11
C PHE A 143 17.73 -5.74 -3.70
N TRP A 144 18.25 -6.75 -2.99
CA TRP A 144 18.89 -6.52 -1.70
C TRP A 144 20.17 -5.69 -1.80
N LEU A 145 20.94 -5.86 -2.87
CA LEU A 145 22.10 -5.02 -3.15
C LEU A 145 21.70 -3.55 -3.37
N ASP A 146 20.65 -3.33 -4.16
CA ASP A 146 20.08 -2.01 -4.42
C ASP A 146 19.57 -1.34 -3.13
N LEU A 147 18.82 -2.06 -2.29
CA LEU A 147 18.36 -1.54 -0.99
C LEU A 147 19.52 -1.19 -0.05
N ARG A 148 20.58 -1.98 -0.06
CA ARG A 148 21.79 -1.67 0.72
C ARG A 148 22.42 -0.37 0.24
N GLN A 149 22.52 -0.17 -1.08
CA GLN A 149 23.14 1.02 -1.66
C GLN A 149 22.28 2.28 -1.49
N THR A 150 20.95 2.14 -1.66
CA THR A 150 20.04 3.29 -1.67
C THR A 150 19.51 3.67 -0.29
N LYS A 151 19.37 2.71 0.63
CA LYS A 151 18.76 2.90 1.96
C LYS A 151 19.56 2.34 3.13
N GLY A 152 20.69 1.69 2.89
CA GLY A 152 21.49 1.06 3.95
C GLY A 152 20.84 -0.19 4.57
N ILE A 153 19.81 -0.78 3.92
CA ILE A 153 19.07 -1.95 4.42
C ILE A 153 19.70 -3.22 3.86
N ALA A 154 20.10 -4.12 4.76
CA ALA A 154 20.59 -5.44 4.40
C ALA A 154 19.48 -6.50 4.55
N ARG A 155 19.67 -7.63 3.89
CA ARG A 155 18.82 -8.82 3.97
C ARG A 155 18.79 -9.41 5.36
#